data_de95cb17aa6fb12d192b5fe20b3e8108
#
_entry.id   de95cb17aa6fb12d192b5fe20b3e8108
#
_cell.length_a   1.000
_cell.length_b   1.000
_cell.length_c   1.000
_cell.angle_alpha   90.00
_cell.angle_beta   90.00
_cell.angle_gamma   90.00
#
_symmetry.space_group_name_H-M   'P 1'
#
loop_
_entity.id
_entity.type
_entity.pdbx_description
1 polymer ?
#
loop_
_entity_poly.entity_id
_entity_poly.type
_entity_poly.pdbx_seq_one_letter_code
_entity_poly.pdbx_strand_id
1 'polypeptide(L)'
;MFRIGDFSRLARVSIKTLRHYADEGLLRPARVSKTGYRYYSASQLDTLQRILLFRDLGFSLTEIRDFLIGNVDSEVLAAKLATRRRELAGQIEQDQNRLRRLDAFRDSLLDPVADRPIVTLRSVPAIEVHAVRRRLSHLEDVHEVFESAEATVARHSGRADASPFLIFHDLDYRKRNVDVEVCIPIKSVKRITGRIVEGIPSAGCLTFTGNYDRTPALYGSMLQWLQRSGFCLDGPLREVYHQFGADQAGYQLAERVLATSSNDYITELQIPVVS
;
A
#
# COMPACT_ATOMS: atom_id res chain seq x y z
N MET A 1 -7.94 40.59 32.01
CA MET A 1 -7.55 41.12 30.66
C MET A 1 -6.06 41.25 30.60
N PHE A 2 -5.43 40.63 29.61
CA PHE A 2 -3.96 40.61 29.40
C PHE A 2 -3.60 41.42 28.15
N ARG A 3 -2.51 42.16 28.20
CA ARG A 3 -1.95 42.75 26.98
C ARG A 3 -1.50 41.65 26.04
N ILE A 4 -1.48 41.91 24.73
CA ILE A 4 -1.11 40.91 23.71
C ILE A 4 0.26 40.25 24.02
N GLY A 5 1.23 40.96 24.60
CA GLY A 5 2.52 40.40 24.99
C GLY A 5 2.43 39.42 26.15
N ASP A 6 1.62 39.71 27.16
CA ASP A 6 1.42 38.82 28.29
C ASP A 6 0.62 37.58 27.87
N PHE A 7 -0.42 37.77 27.06
CA PHE A 7 -1.21 36.68 26.52
C PHE A 7 -0.36 35.78 25.61
N SER A 8 0.51 36.34 24.79
CA SER A 8 1.48 35.62 23.95
C SER A 8 2.42 34.73 24.78
N ARG A 9 2.97 35.27 25.89
CA ARG A 9 3.86 34.50 26.79
C ARG A 9 3.13 33.35 27.48
N LEU A 10 1.93 33.61 28.01
CA LEU A 10 1.13 32.59 28.70
C LEU A 10 0.65 31.51 27.76
N ALA A 11 0.23 31.87 26.57
CA ALA A 11 -0.27 30.94 25.53
C ALA A 11 0.83 30.26 24.73
N ARG A 12 2.10 30.66 24.86
CA ARG A 12 3.25 30.21 24.07
C ARG A 12 3.07 30.37 22.55
N VAL A 13 2.42 31.45 22.15
CA VAL A 13 2.13 31.79 20.76
C VAL A 13 2.70 33.15 20.42
N SER A 14 3.31 33.31 19.26
CA SER A 14 3.92 34.60 18.88
C SER A 14 2.87 35.73 18.75
N ILE A 15 3.27 36.95 19.06
CA ILE A 15 2.41 38.13 18.84
C ILE A 15 1.99 38.23 17.35
N LYS A 16 2.87 37.86 16.42
CA LYS A 16 2.58 37.83 14.99
C LYS A 16 1.43 36.88 14.68
N THR A 17 1.45 35.68 15.26
CA THR A 17 0.39 34.68 15.11
C THR A 17 -0.94 35.13 15.70
N LEU A 18 -0.91 35.80 16.90
CA LEU A 18 -2.11 36.35 17.51
C LEU A 18 -2.73 37.48 16.66
N ARG A 19 -1.90 38.33 16.06
CA ARG A 19 -2.36 39.35 15.11
C ARG A 19 -3.00 38.70 13.88
N HIS A 20 -2.32 37.74 13.30
CA HIS A 20 -2.84 37.00 12.15
C HIS A 20 -4.22 36.33 12.45
N TYR A 21 -4.37 35.70 13.61
CA TYR A 21 -5.66 35.12 14.01
C TYR A 21 -6.73 36.17 14.26
N ALA A 22 -6.34 37.38 14.70
CA ALA A 22 -7.27 38.50 14.85
C ALA A 22 -7.73 39.02 13.50
N ASP A 23 -6.79 39.19 12.56
CA ASP A 23 -7.05 39.68 11.20
C ASP A 23 -7.88 38.66 10.40
N GLU A 24 -7.65 37.37 10.57
CA GLU A 24 -8.46 36.29 10.03
C GLU A 24 -9.81 36.11 10.74
N GLY A 25 -10.07 36.84 11.80
CA GLY A 25 -11.31 36.80 12.56
C GLY A 25 -11.48 35.56 13.44
N LEU A 26 -10.45 34.72 13.60
CA LEU A 26 -10.45 33.52 14.43
C LEU A 26 -10.37 33.83 15.93
N LEU A 27 -9.57 34.81 16.31
CA LEU A 27 -9.40 35.22 17.71
C LEU A 27 -9.26 36.75 17.79
N ARG A 28 -10.40 37.43 17.73
CA ARG A 28 -10.42 38.91 17.86
C ARG A 28 -10.08 39.30 19.29
N PRO A 29 -9.30 40.38 19.49
CA PRO A 29 -9.04 40.88 20.85
C PRO A 29 -10.34 41.29 21.56
N ALA A 30 -10.45 40.99 22.83
CA ALA A 30 -11.62 41.34 23.65
C ALA A 30 -11.79 42.86 23.76
N ARG A 31 -10.68 43.58 23.68
CA ARG A 31 -10.68 45.07 23.67
C ARG A 31 -9.45 45.61 22.93
N VAL A 32 -9.65 46.69 22.19
CA VAL A 32 -8.56 47.52 21.67
C VAL A 32 -8.64 48.87 22.36
N SER A 33 -7.52 49.33 22.93
CA SER A 33 -7.47 50.66 23.58
C SER A 33 -7.52 51.79 22.54
N LYS A 34 -7.76 53.03 23.00
CA LYS A 34 -7.69 54.24 22.15
C LYS A 34 -6.30 54.45 21.54
N THR A 35 -5.26 53.86 22.14
CA THR A 35 -3.87 53.88 21.66
C THR A 35 -3.47 52.69 20.82
N GLY A 36 -4.46 51.83 20.40
CA GLY A 36 -4.24 50.69 19.53
C GLY A 36 -3.74 49.39 20.20
N TYR A 37 -3.57 49.38 21.54
CA TYR A 37 -3.16 48.18 22.24
C TYR A 37 -4.30 47.13 22.29
N ARG A 38 -3.96 45.89 21.93
CA ARG A 38 -4.88 44.72 21.94
C ARG A 38 -4.84 44.04 23.29
N TYR A 39 -6.00 43.73 23.85
CA TYR A 39 -6.18 43.02 25.11
C TYR A 39 -7.03 41.76 24.89
N TYR A 40 -6.65 40.67 25.54
CA TYR A 40 -7.30 39.39 25.50
C TYR A 40 -7.80 38.97 26.89
N SER A 41 -8.91 38.25 26.97
CA SER A 41 -9.43 37.71 28.22
C SER A 41 -8.87 36.30 28.50
N ALA A 42 -8.96 35.87 29.75
CA ALA A 42 -8.55 34.50 30.11
C ALA A 42 -9.40 33.45 29.38
N SER A 43 -10.71 33.68 29.19
CA SER A 43 -11.62 32.79 28.48
C SER A 43 -11.26 32.58 26.99
N GLN A 44 -10.48 33.49 26.41
CA GLN A 44 -10.00 33.33 25.03
C GLN A 44 -8.84 32.35 24.91
N LEU A 45 -8.25 31.91 26.01
CA LEU A 45 -7.21 30.88 26.01
C LEU A 45 -7.74 29.55 25.50
N ASP A 46 -8.94 29.16 25.92
CA ASP A 46 -9.58 27.90 25.46
C ASP A 46 -9.85 27.93 23.96
N THR A 47 -10.32 29.08 23.46
CA THR A 47 -10.51 29.26 21.99
C THR A 47 -9.18 29.16 21.25
N LEU A 48 -8.13 29.79 21.77
CA LEU A 48 -6.80 29.70 21.18
C LEU A 48 -6.27 28.29 21.19
N GLN A 49 -6.41 27.55 22.27
CA GLN A 49 -6.01 26.13 22.35
C GLN A 49 -6.73 25.26 21.31
N ARG A 50 -8.02 25.49 21.11
CA ARG A 50 -8.77 24.80 20.04
C ARG A 50 -8.26 25.15 18.65
N ILE A 51 -7.96 26.42 18.38
CA ILE A 51 -7.35 26.84 17.10
C ILE A 51 -6.03 26.12 16.87
N LEU A 52 -5.16 26.08 17.87
CA LEU A 52 -3.86 25.43 17.80
C LEU A 52 -3.98 23.92 17.56
N LEU A 53 -4.88 23.27 18.27
CA LEU A 53 -5.16 21.84 18.09
C LEU A 53 -5.60 21.53 16.64
N PHE A 54 -6.57 22.27 16.12
CA PHE A 54 -7.03 22.05 14.75
C PHE A 54 -5.94 22.34 13.72
N ARG A 55 -5.10 23.36 13.96
CA ARG A 55 -3.94 23.67 13.12
C ARG A 55 -2.91 22.53 13.11
N ASP A 56 -2.62 21.97 14.27
CA ASP A 56 -1.71 20.82 14.42
C ASP A 56 -2.25 19.59 13.68
N LEU A 57 -3.56 19.38 13.73
CA LEU A 57 -4.25 18.34 12.95
C LEU A 57 -4.32 18.63 11.45
N GLY A 58 -3.82 19.81 10.99
CA GLY A 58 -3.67 20.19 9.59
C GLY A 58 -4.94 20.76 8.96
N PHE A 59 -5.89 21.27 9.74
CA PHE A 59 -7.04 22.00 9.21
C PHE A 59 -6.65 23.43 8.78
N SER A 60 -7.27 23.89 7.71
CA SER A 60 -7.13 25.27 7.22
C SER A 60 -7.79 26.29 8.19
N LEU A 61 -7.36 27.55 8.11
CA LEU A 61 -7.97 28.61 8.94
C LEU A 61 -9.46 28.78 8.63
N THR A 62 -9.89 28.55 7.41
CA THR A 62 -11.29 28.62 7.01
C THR A 62 -12.11 27.52 7.69
N GLU A 63 -11.64 26.27 7.65
CA GLU A 63 -12.32 25.16 8.32
C GLU A 63 -12.37 25.38 9.84
N ILE A 64 -11.28 25.87 10.45
CA ILE A 64 -11.23 26.17 11.88
C ILE A 64 -12.24 27.27 12.23
N ARG A 65 -12.38 28.28 11.38
CA ARG A 65 -13.40 29.34 11.58
C ARG A 65 -14.80 28.75 11.61
N ASP A 66 -15.10 27.88 10.64
CA ASP A 66 -16.40 27.23 10.55
C ASP A 66 -16.69 26.39 11.83
N PHE A 67 -15.67 25.69 12.36
CA PHE A 67 -15.80 24.91 13.59
C PHE A 67 -15.98 25.73 14.86
N LEU A 68 -15.43 26.96 14.89
CA LEU A 68 -15.48 27.82 16.08
C LEU A 68 -16.71 28.74 16.09
N ILE A 69 -17.14 29.23 14.95
CA ILE A 69 -18.22 30.24 14.82
C ILE A 69 -19.53 29.60 14.41
N GLY A 70 -19.48 28.58 13.55
CA GLY A 70 -20.65 27.78 13.21
C GLY A 70 -21.02 26.87 14.36
N ASN A 71 -22.32 26.71 14.67
CA ASN A 71 -22.83 25.58 15.44
C ASN A 71 -22.67 24.31 14.57
N VAL A 72 -21.40 23.94 14.30
CA VAL A 72 -21.13 22.70 13.56
C VAL A 72 -21.58 21.56 14.45
N ASP A 73 -22.54 20.78 13.96
CA ASP A 73 -23.01 19.58 14.61
C ASP A 73 -21.80 18.70 14.99
N SER A 74 -21.84 18.15 16.19
CA SER A 74 -20.79 17.23 16.68
C SER A 74 -20.55 16.06 15.71
N GLU A 75 -21.59 15.59 15.01
CA GLU A 75 -21.49 14.53 14.01
C GLU A 75 -20.69 14.97 12.77
N VAL A 76 -20.90 16.19 12.30
CA VAL A 76 -20.16 16.75 11.15
C VAL A 76 -18.70 16.95 11.50
N LEU A 77 -18.40 17.43 12.70
CA LEU A 77 -17.03 17.57 13.18
C LEU A 77 -16.36 16.19 13.30
N ALA A 78 -17.05 15.22 13.89
CA ALA A 78 -16.55 13.85 14.02
C ALA A 78 -16.26 13.21 12.65
N ALA A 79 -17.12 13.41 11.67
CA ALA A 79 -16.92 12.91 10.30
C ALA A 79 -15.68 13.54 9.63
N LYS A 80 -15.45 14.85 9.81
CA LYS A 80 -14.25 15.55 9.30
C LYS A 80 -12.98 15.06 9.98
N LEU A 81 -12.99 14.85 11.29
CA LEU A 81 -11.86 14.28 12.04
C LEU A 81 -11.56 12.84 11.58
N ALA A 82 -12.58 12.02 11.35
CA ALA A 82 -12.41 10.66 10.84
C ALA A 82 -11.81 10.65 9.43
N THR A 83 -12.21 11.58 8.57
CA THR A 83 -11.62 11.75 7.24
C THR A 83 -10.14 12.14 7.34
N ARG A 84 -9.82 13.13 8.18
CA ARG A 84 -8.44 13.57 8.39
C ARG A 84 -7.54 12.48 8.94
N ARG A 85 -8.07 11.66 9.86
CA ARG A 85 -7.36 10.48 10.38
C ARG A 85 -7.02 9.50 9.27
N ARG A 86 -7.96 9.22 8.34
CA ARG A 86 -7.71 8.31 7.20
C ARG A 86 -6.64 8.87 6.25
N GLU A 87 -6.68 10.17 5.96
CA GLU A 87 -5.66 10.84 5.13
C GLU A 87 -4.27 10.72 5.75
N LEU A 88 -4.15 11.01 7.05
CA LEU A 88 -2.88 10.90 7.79
C LEU A 88 -2.39 9.45 7.85
N ALA A 89 -3.27 8.48 8.07
CA ALA A 89 -2.92 7.06 8.07
C ALA A 89 -2.36 6.63 6.70
N GLY A 90 -3.03 7.02 5.61
CA GLY A 90 -2.53 6.77 4.25
C GLY A 90 -1.18 7.44 3.97
N GLN A 91 -0.96 8.66 4.46
CA GLN A 91 0.32 9.35 4.32
C GLN A 91 1.45 8.61 5.07
N ILE A 92 1.18 8.16 6.29
CA ILE A 92 2.13 7.38 7.10
C ILE A 92 2.52 6.09 6.36
N GLU A 93 1.54 5.37 5.83
CA GLU A 93 1.78 4.14 5.07
C GLU A 93 2.65 4.39 3.83
N GLN A 94 2.34 5.45 3.06
CA GLN A 94 3.16 5.83 1.92
C GLN A 94 4.59 6.19 2.30
N ASP A 95 4.79 6.92 3.40
CA ASP A 95 6.11 7.32 3.86
C ASP A 95 6.89 6.12 4.44
N GLN A 96 6.23 5.19 5.11
CA GLN A 96 6.83 3.91 5.52
C GLN A 96 7.29 3.08 4.30
N ASN A 97 6.48 3.03 3.24
CA ASN A 97 6.85 2.37 1.98
C ASN A 97 8.06 3.04 1.31
N ARG A 98 8.16 4.38 1.38
CA ARG A 98 9.33 5.11 0.87
C ARG A 98 10.59 4.79 1.67
N LEU A 99 10.49 4.73 3.00
CA LEU A 99 11.61 4.36 3.87
C LEU A 99 12.10 2.94 3.56
N ARG A 100 11.19 1.96 3.46
CA ARG A 100 11.56 0.58 3.10
C ARG A 100 12.32 0.51 1.77
N ARG A 101 11.89 1.27 0.74
CA ARG A 101 12.59 1.33 -0.55
C ARG A 101 13.99 1.95 -0.44
N LEU A 102 14.15 2.98 0.38
CA LEU A 102 15.45 3.59 0.65
C LEU A 102 16.39 2.61 1.35
N ASP A 103 15.90 1.89 2.35
CA ASP A 103 16.69 0.90 3.07
C ASP A 103 17.12 -0.24 2.13
N ALA A 104 16.20 -0.79 1.34
CA ALA A 104 16.51 -1.82 0.36
C ALA A 104 17.54 -1.35 -0.68
N PHE A 105 17.45 -0.09 -1.14
CA PHE A 105 18.43 0.48 -2.06
C PHE A 105 19.81 0.65 -1.41
N ARG A 106 19.86 1.16 -0.17
CA ARG A 106 21.09 1.28 0.60
C ARG A 106 21.77 -0.08 0.76
N ASP A 107 21.01 -1.10 1.15
CA ASP A 107 21.53 -2.45 1.38
C ASP A 107 22.07 -3.06 0.08
N SER A 108 21.41 -2.81 -1.05
CA SER A 108 21.91 -3.22 -2.38
C SER A 108 23.23 -2.54 -2.79
N LEU A 109 23.49 -1.33 -2.27
CA LEU A 109 24.76 -0.62 -2.52
C LEU A 109 25.91 -1.16 -1.65
N LEU A 110 25.59 -1.61 -0.42
CA LEU A 110 26.58 -2.08 0.55
C LEU A 110 27.03 -3.52 0.29
N ASP A 111 26.17 -4.34 -0.32
CA ASP A 111 26.48 -5.72 -0.69
C ASP A 111 26.02 -6.06 -2.11
N PRO A 112 26.75 -5.59 -3.14
CA PRO A 112 26.37 -5.83 -4.53
C PRO A 112 26.57 -7.28 -4.99
N VAL A 113 27.16 -8.14 -4.17
CA VAL A 113 27.51 -9.53 -4.53
C VAL A 113 26.60 -10.55 -3.86
N ALA A 114 26.15 -10.32 -2.62
CA ALA A 114 25.41 -11.31 -1.83
C ALA A 114 23.96 -11.54 -2.31
N ASP A 115 23.35 -10.61 -3.03
CA ASP A 115 21.93 -10.69 -3.38
C ASP A 115 21.67 -10.58 -4.90
N ARG A 116 22.60 -11.07 -5.74
CA ARG A 116 22.30 -11.22 -7.16
C ARG A 116 21.38 -12.41 -7.34
N PRO A 117 20.10 -12.17 -7.67
CA PRO A 117 19.15 -13.25 -7.86
C PRO A 117 19.61 -14.14 -9.01
N ILE A 118 19.71 -15.44 -8.76
CA ILE A 118 20.12 -16.42 -9.74
C ILE A 118 18.91 -16.77 -10.61
N VAL A 119 18.98 -16.46 -11.90
CA VAL A 119 18.00 -16.92 -12.88
C VAL A 119 18.41 -18.30 -13.37
N THR A 120 17.54 -19.28 -13.19
CA THR A 120 17.74 -20.63 -13.70
C THR A 120 16.85 -20.88 -14.91
N LEU A 121 17.41 -21.55 -15.92
CA LEU A 121 16.65 -21.98 -17.09
C LEU A 121 16.11 -23.40 -16.87
N ARG A 122 14.78 -23.56 -16.93
CA ARG A 122 14.15 -24.88 -16.79
C ARG A 122 12.80 -24.96 -17.48
N SER A 123 12.32 -26.18 -17.73
CA SER A 123 10.93 -26.38 -18.14
C SER A 123 9.98 -26.27 -16.95
N VAL A 124 8.76 -25.79 -17.20
CA VAL A 124 7.66 -25.76 -16.25
C VAL A 124 6.57 -26.69 -16.77
N PRO A 125 6.12 -27.69 -16.01
CA PRO A 125 5.12 -28.63 -16.50
C PRO A 125 3.74 -27.99 -16.63
N ALA A 126 2.91 -28.58 -17.48
CA ALA A 126 1.49 -28.25 -17.54
C ALA A 126 0.80 -28.62 -16.22
N ILE A 127 -0.21 -27.84 -15.83
CA ILE A 127 -0.90 -28.03 -14.56
C ILE A 127 -2.40 -27.74 -14.71
N GLU A 128 -3.22 -28.60 -14.08
CA GLU A 128 -4.67 -28.39 -14.02
C GLU A 128 -5.00 -27.38 -12.88
N VAL A 129 -5.77 -26.35 -13.22
CA VAL A 129 -6.09 -25.26 -12.31
C VAL A 129 -7.56 -24.85 -12.37
N HIS A 130 -8.10 -24.35 -11.27
CA HIS A 130 -9.23 -23.45 -11.29
C HIS A 130 -8.70 -22.04 -11.59
N ALA A 131 -9.09 -21.48 -12.73
CA ALA A 131 -8.58 -20.22 -13.22
C ALA A 131 -9.64 -19.14 -13.20
N VAL A 132 -9.30 -17.96 -12.72
CA VAL A 132 -10.18 -16.78 -12.69
C VAL A 132 -9.45 -15.60 -13.32
N ARG A 133 -9.82 -15.26 -14.56
CA ARG A 133 -9.27 -14.07 -15.24
C ARG A 133 -10.13 -12.85 -14.97
N ARG A 134 -9.49 -11.74 -14.63
CA ARG A 134 -10.12 -10.45 -14.32
C ARG A 134 -9.29 -9.28 -14.85
N ARG A 135 -9.98 -8.20 -15.20
CA ARG A 135 -9.37 -6.87 -15.34
C ARG A 135 -9.55 -6.12 -14.03
N LEU A 136 -8.44 -5.83 -13.37
CA LEU A 136 -8.41 -5.18 -12.06
C LEU A 136 -8.17 -3.68 -12.21
N SER A 137 -8.86 -2.87 -11.42
CA SER A 137 -8.60 -1.42 -11.37
C SER A 137 -7.17 -1.13 -10.94
N HIS A 138 -6.67 -1.88 -9.95
CA HIS A 138 -5.28 -1.86 -9.47
C HIS A 138 -4.83 -3.30 -9.23
N LEU A 139 -3.52 -3.57 -9.35
CA LEU A 139 -2.97 -4.91 -9.10
C LEU A 139 -3.17 -5.34 -7.64
N GLU A 140 -3.21 -4.40 -6.71
CA GLU A 140 -3.46 -4.64 -5.28
C GLU A 140 -4.80 -5.34 -5.02
N ASP A 141 -5.80 -5.14 -5.90
CA ASP A 141 -7.11 -5.79 -5.80
C ASP A 141 -7.05 -7.31 -6.09
N VAL A 142 -5.91 -7.84 -6.52
CA VAL A 142 -5.75 -9.27 -6.88
C VAL A 142 -5.96 -10.21 -5.69
N HIS A 143 -5.73 -9.76 -4.46
CA HIS A 143 -5.94 -10.57 -3.27
C HIS A 143 -7.39 -11.03 -3.12
N GLU A 144 -8.38 -10.18 -3.44
CA GLU A 144 -9.81 -10.54 -3.40
C GLU A 144 -10.14 -11.67 -4.40
N VAL A 145 -9.47 -11.66 -5.57
CA VAL A 145 -9.63 -12.70 -6.58
C VAL A 145 -9.03 -14.01 -6.09
N PHE A 146 -7.85 -13.97 -5.44
CA PHE A 146 -7.24 -15.15 -4.83
C PHE A 146 -8.13 -15.73 -3.74
N GLU A 147 -8.64 -14.92 -2.82
CA GLU A 147 -9.55 -15.36 -1.74
C GLU A 147 -10.79 -16.05 -2.30
N SER A 148 -11.45 -15.44 -3.28
CA SER A 148 -12.64 -15.99 -3.91
C SER A 148 -12.35 -17.30 -4.63
N ALA A 149 -11.22 -17.41 -5.33
CA ALA A 149 -10.81 -18.60 -6.05
C ALA A 149 -10.44 -19.75 -5.09
N GLU A 150 -9.64 -19.48 -4.04
CA GLU A 150 -9.29 -20.46 -3.00
C GLU A 150 -10.53 -20.94 -2.25
N ALA A 151 -11.45 -20.05 -1.86
CA ALA A 151 -12.72 -20.44 -1.22
C ALA A 151 -13.58 -21.34 -2.12
N THR A 152 -13.54 -21.12 -3.42
CA THR A 152 -14.26 -21.96 -4.39
C THR A 152 -13.65 -23.35 -4.46
N VAL A 153 -12.33 -23.46 -4.52
CA VAL A 153 -11.61 -24.73 -4.56
C VAL A 153 -11.74 -25.48 -3.23
N ALA A 154 -11.64 -24.78 -2.10
CA ALA A 154 -11.75 -25.37 -0.76
C ALA A 154 -13.12 -26.01 -0.51
N ARG A 155 -14.22 -25.35 -0.91
CA ARG A 155 -15.59 -25.91 -0.79
C ARG A 155 -15.78 -27.28 -1.44
N HIS A 156 -14.95 -27.64 -2.40
CA HIS A 156 -15.04 -28.91 -3.12
C HIS A 156 -13.90 -29.87 -2.78
N SER A 157 -13.06 -29.54 -1.80
CA SER A 157 -11.87 -30.32 -1.39
C SER A 157 -10.93 -30.63 -2.56
N GLY A 158 -10.90 -29.74 -3.55
CA GLY A 158 -10.21 -29.96 -4.82
C GLY A 158 -8.79 -29.40 -4.86
N ARG A 159 -8.27 -28.81 -3.79
CA ARG A 159 -6.95 -28.16 -3.76
C ARG A 159 -5.84 -29.19 -3.99
N ALA A 160 -5.00 -28.97 -5.02
CA ALA A 160 -3.77 -29.73 -5.22
C ALA A 160 -2.65 -29.21 -4.32
N ASP A 161 -1.66 -30.08 -4.08
CA ASP A 161 -0.47 -29.73 -3.33
C ASP A 161 0.58 -29.04 -4.22
N ALA A 162 0.20 -27.89 -4.77
CA ALA A 162 1.04 -27.06 -5.62
C ALA A 162 0.75 -25.59 -5.35
N SER A 163 1.72 -24.75 -5.66
CA SER A 163 1.64 -23.29 -5.41
C SER A 163 0.66 -22.61 -6.34
N PRO A 164 -0.18 -21.68 -5.86
CA PRO A 164 -1.01 -20.87 -6.72
C PRO A 164 -0.12 -19.86 -7.47
N PHE A 165 -0.63 -19.37 -8.60
CA PHE A 165 0.14 -18.44 -9.41
C PHE A 165 -0.75 -17.44 -10.13
N LEU A 166 -0.13 -16.34 -10.55
CA LEU A 166 -0.72 -15.28 -11.33
C LEU A 166 -0.12 -15.28 -12.74
N ILE A 167 -0.94 -15.10 -13.76
CA ILE A 167 -0.52 -14.88 -15.15
C ILE A 167 -0.87 -13.45 -15.52
N PHE A 168 0.10 -12.70 -16.08
CA PHE A 168 -0.10 -11.36 -16.61
C PHE A 168 -0.35 -11.43 -18.11
N HIS A 169 -1.52 -10.99 -18.57
CA HIS A 169 -1.93 -11.06 -19.97
C HIS A 169 -1.71 -9.75 -20.75
N ASP A 170 -1.39 -8.67 -20.06
CA ASP A 170 -1.05 -7.41 -20.74
C ASP A 170 0.30 -7.52 -21.44
N LEU A 171 0.39 -6.92 -22.63
CA LEU A 171 1.63 -6.86 -23.41
C LEU A 171 2.56 -5.72 -22.98
N ASP A 172 2.05 -4.79 -22.17
CA ASP A 172 2.74 -3.62 -21.64
C ASP A 172 2.47 -3.47 -20.14
N TYR A 173 3.35 -2.75 -19.44
CA TYR A 173 3.14 -2.46 -18.03
C TYR A 173 1.98 -1.48 -17.82
N ARG A 174 1.01 -1.86 -17.00
CA ARG A 174 -0.15 -1.05 -16.63
C ARG A 174 -0.26 -0.87 -15.12
N LYS A 175 -0.48 0.38 -14.70
CA LYS A 175 -0.80 0.69 -13.31
C LYS A 175 -2.28 0.50 -12.98
N ARG A 176 -3.14 0.55 -14.01
CA ARG A 176 -4.59 0.42 -13.89
C ARG A 176 -5.12 -0.43 -15.03
N ASN A 177 -6.29 -1.03 -14.79
CA ASN A 177 -6.95 -1.89 -15.76
C ASN A 177 -6.06 -3.07 -16.19
N VAL A 178 -5.43 -3.72 -15.20
CA VAL A 178 -4.47 -4.82 -15.37
C VAL A 178 -5.21 -6.11 -15.67
N ASP A 179 -4.84 -6.81 -16.73
CA ASP A 179 -5.45 -8.09 -17.15
C ASP A 179 -4.66 -9.25 -16.57
N VAL A 180 -5.19 -9.85 -15.54
CA VAL A 180 -4.54 -10.92 -14.79
C VAL A 180 -5.42 -12.16 -14.69
N GLU A 181 -4.78 -13.31 -14.50
CA GLU A 181 -5.45 -14.57 -14.29
C GLU A 181 -4.88 -15.27 -13.06
N VAL A 182 -5.70 -15.41 -12.04
CA VAL A 182 -5.40 -16.17 -10.82
C VAL A 182 -5.62 -17.64 -11.09
N CYS A 183 -4.63 -18.46 -10.81
CA CYS A 183 -4.62 -19.90 -11.06
C CYS A 183 -4.40 -20.65 -9.74
N ILE A 184 -5.41 -21.39 -9.30
CA ILE A 184 -5.34 -22.26 -8.13
C ILE A 184 -5.21 -23.71 -8.60
N PRO A 185 -4.09 -24.40 -8.34
CA PRO A 185 -3.90 -25.79 -8.72
C PRO A 185 -4.95 -26.70 -8.07
N ILE A 186 -5.55 -27.58 -8.88
CA ILE A 186 -6.61 -28.51 -8.43
C ILE A 186 -6.25 -29.96 -8.72
N LYS A 187 -6.81 -30.82 -7.88
CA LYS A 187 -6.93 -32.25 -8.22
C LYS A 187 -8.15 -32.42 -9.15
N SER A 188 -8.08 -33.29 -10.11
CA SER A 188 -9.23 -33.58 -11.00
C SER A 188 -10.45 -34.01 -10.18
N VAL A 189 -11.39 -33.08 -9.97
CA VAL A 189 -12.62 -33.30 -9.20
C VAL A 189 -13.82 -32.91 -10.07
N LYS A 190 -14.78 -33.84 -10.23
CA LYS A 190 -15.97 -33.69 -11.13
C LYS A 190 -16.83 -32.43 -10.88
N ARG A 191 -16.59 -31.66 -9.81
CA ARG A 191 -17.42 -30.50 -9.39
C ARG A 191 -16.74 -29.13 -9.54
N ILE A 192 -15.49 -29.10 -9.98
CA ILE A 192 -14.76 -27.85 -10.22
C ILE A 192 -14.47 -27.77 -11.71
N THR A 193 -14.84 -26.67 -12.34
CA THR A 193 -14.42 -26.38 -13.70
C THR A 193 -12.93 -26.03 -13.69
N GLY A 194 -12.11 -26.99 -14.09
CA GLY A 194 -10.68 -26.82 -14.27
C GLY A 194 -10.33 -26.59 -15.73
N ARG A 195 -9.17 -25.99 -15.94
CA ARG A 195 -8.49 -25.98 -17.24
C ARG A 195 -7.03 -26.35 -17.07
N ILE A 196 -6.44 -26.88 -18.11
CA ILE A 196 -4.99 -27.09 -18.16
C ILE A 196 -4.34 -25.75 -18.56
N VAL A 197 -3.41 -25.27 -17.72
CA VAL A 197 -2.46 -24.25 -18.10
C VAL A 197 -1.27 -24.97 -18.71
N GLU A 198 -0.99 -24.63 -19.96
CA GLU A 198 0.11 -25.25 -20.71
C GLU A 198 1.44 -25.04 -20.00
N GLY A 199 2.30 -26.04 -20.10
CA GLY A 199 3.66 -25.97 -19.61
C GLY A 199 4.48 -24.94 -20.40
N ILE A 200 5.59 -24.52 -19.82
CA ILE A 200 6.57 -23.66 -20.50
C ILE A 200 7.80 -24.52 -20.82
N PRO A 201 8.06 -24.80 -22.10
CA PRO A 201 9.20 -25.64 -22.47
C PRO A 201 10.53 -25.11 -21.99
N SER A 202 10.68 -23.78 -22.01
CA SER A 202 11.87 -23.07 -21.55
C SER A 202 11.46 -21.81 -20.80
N ALA A 203 11.76 -21.74 -19.52
CA ALA A 203 11.44 -20.60 -18.66
C ALA A 203 12.68 -20.14 -17.90
N GLY A 204 12.93 -18.82 -17.92
CA GLY A 204 13.80 -18.17 -16.96
C GLY A 204 13.06 -18.06 -15.63
N CYS A 205 13.56 -18.72 -14.60
CA CYS A 205 12.95 -18.77 -13.26
C CYS A 205 13.85 -18.11 -12.24
N LEU A 206 13.27 -17.23 -11.44
CA LEU A 206 13.95 -16.51 -10.37
C LEU A 206 13.11 -16.59 -9.10
N THR A 207 13.64 -17.25 -8.07
CA THR A 207 12.97 -17.31 -6.75
C THR A 207 13.60 -16.32 -5.79
N PHE A 208 12.76 -15.64 -5.02
CA PHE A 208 13.20 -14.71 -3.99
C PHE A 208 12.36 -14.84 -2.71
N THR A 209 12.95 -14.38 -1.61
CA THR A 209 12.27 -14.25 -0.32
C THR A 209 12.10 -12.78 0.05
N GLY A 210 10.96 -12.43 0.62
CA GLY A 210 10.63 -11.08 1.06
C GLY A 210 9.33 -10.54 0.45
N ASN A 211 8.99 -9.32 0.81
CA ASN A 211 7.78 -8.67 0.35
C ASN A 211 7.83 -8.32 -1.15
N TYR A 212 6.66 -8.00 -1.72
CA TYR A 212 6.52 -7.70 -3.15
C TYR A 212 7.11 -6.34 -3.57
N ASP A 213 7.55 -5.49 -2.64
CA ASP A 213 8.21 -4.22 -2.95
C ASP A 213 9.52 -4.40 -3.74
N ARG A 214 10.15 -5.58 -3.63
CA ARG A 214 11.37 -5.95 -4.36
C ARG A 214 11.12 -6.41 -5.80
N THR A 215 9.91 -6.80 -6.14
CA THR A 215 9.56 -7.39 -7.45
C THR A 215 10.03 -6.55 -8.65
N PRO A 216 9.88 -5.20 -8.67
CA PRO A 216 10.36 -4.40 -9.80
C PRO A 216 11.87 -4.50 -10.05
N ALA A 217 12.69 -4.57 -8.98
CA ALA A 217 14.14 -4.73 -9.10
C ALA A 217 14.53 -6.12 -9.64
N LEU A 218 13.77 -7.15 -9.26
CA LEU A 218 13.95 -8.52 -9.71
C LEU A 218 13.63 -8.70 -11.19
N TYR A 219 12.57 -8.06 -11.69
CA TYR A 219 12.32 -7.98 -13.13
C TYR A 219 13.47 -7.31 -13.88
N GLY A 220 14.10 -6.28 -13.30
CA GLY A 220 15.34 -5.68 -13.83
C GLY A 220 16.49 -6.70 -13.96
N SER A 221 16.65 -7.57 -12.96
CA SER A 221 17.66 -8.65 -12.99
C SER A 221 17.35 -9.71 -14.07
N MET A 222 16.07 -10.04 -14.24
CA MET A 222 15.62 -10.95 -15.31
C MET A 222 15.87 -10.35 -16.70
N LEU A 223 15.62 -9.06 -16.92
CA LEU A 223 15.92 -8.37 -18.18
C LEU A 223 17.41 -8.38 -18.49
N GLN A 224 18.28 -8.15 -17.49
CA GLN A 224 19.73 -8.25 -17.66
C GLN A 224 20.18 -9.67 -18.02
N TRP A 225 19.55 -10.67 -17.41
CA TRP A 225 19.82 -12.07 -17.73
C TRP A 225 19.42 -12.41 -19.17
N LEU A 226 18.21 -12.00 -19.62
CA LEU A 226 17.77 -12.15 -21.01
C LEU A 226 18.77 -11.54 -21.98
N GLN A 227 19.20 -10.31 -21.74
CA GLN A 227 20.16 -9.61 -22.59
C GLN A 227 21.50 -10.35 -22.70
N ARG A 228 21.97 -10.95 -21.60
CA ARG A 228 23.27 -11.67 -21.56
C ARG A 228 23.16 -13.06 -22.18
N SER A 229 22.04 -13.73 -22.02
CA SER A 229 21.83 -15.10 -22.50
C SER A 229 21.37 -15.19 -23.96
N GLY A 230 20.93 -14.05 -24.55
CA GLY A 230 20.42 -13.99 -25.91
C GLY A 230 19.00 -14.53 -26.10
N PHE A 231 18.30 -14.85 -25.02
CA PHE A 231 16.91 -15.29 -25.08
C PHE A 231 15.94 -14.12 -25.32
N CYS A 232 14.83 -14.43 -26.01
CA CYS A 232 13.71 -13.52 -26.19
C CYS A 232 12.50 -13.97 -25.35
N LEU A 233 11.64 -13.02 -24.95
CA LEU A 233 10.37 -13.35 -24.28
C LEU A 233 9.41 -14.04 -25.26
N ASP A 234 8.77 -15.12 -24.81
CA ASP A 234 7.84 -15.91 -25.60
C ASP A 234 6.57 -16.27 -24.82
N GLY A 235 5.87 -15.26 -24.35
CA GLY A 235 4.59 -15.45 -23.68
C GLY A 235 4.39 -14.64 -22.40
N PRO A 236 3.26 -14.87 -21.72
CA PRO A 236 2.88 -14.14 -20.53
C PRO A 236 3.77 -14.49 -19.33
N LEU A 237 4.07 -13.47 -18.53
CA LEU A 237 4.82 -13.62 -17.28
C LEU A 237 3.94 -14.34 -16.25
N ARG A 238 4.59 -15.13 -15.37
CA ARG A 238 3.93 -15.76 -14.23
C ARG A 238 4.64 -15.42 -12.93
N GLU A 239 3.85 -15.21 -11.88
CA GLU A 239 4.33 -15.11 -10.49
C GLU A 239 3.74 -16.28 -9.71
N VAL A 240 4.61 -17.14 -9.17
CA VAL A 240 4.23 -18.34 -8.40
C VAL A 240 4.48 -18.08 -6.93
N TYR A 241 3.46 -18.29 -6.09
CA TYR A 241 3.49 -17.97 -4.67
C TYR A 241 3.70 -19.25 -3.86
N HIS A 242 4.95 -19.53 -3.47
CA HIS A 242 5.30 -20.71 -2.70
C HIS A 242 4.99 -20.56 -1.22
N GLN A 243 5.17 -19.34 -0.68
CA GLN A 243 4.81 -18.99 0.68
C GLN A 243 4.22 -17.58 0.71
N PHE A 244 3.02 -17.42 1.30
CA PHE A 244 2.23 -16.18 1.23
C PHE A 244 1.21 -16.10 2.37
N GLY A 245 0.37 -15.05 2.40
CA GLY A 245 -0.82 -14.98 3.25
C GLY A 245 -0.56 -14.61 4.71
N ALA A 246 0.57 -13.96 5.05
CA ALA A 246 0.89 -13.56 6.43
C ALA A 246 -0.18 -12.69 7.11
N ASP A 247 -0.90 -11.90 6.33
CA ASP A 247 -1.87 -10.92 6.84
C ASP A 247 -3.32 -11.43 6.80
N GLN A 248 -3.53 -12.70 6.45
CA GLN A 248 -4.87 -13.23 6.16
C GLN A 248 -5.28 -14.33 7.14
N ALA A 249 -6.19 -14.00 8.04
CA ALA A 249 -6.75 -14.89 9.05
C ALA A 249 -7.86 -15.81 8.52
N GLY A 250 -7.81 -16.30 7.28
CA GLY A 250 -8.95 -17.03 6.71
C GLY A 250 -8.65 -18.18 5.77
N TYR A 251 -7.39 -18.40 5.42
CA TYR A 251 -7.03 -19.48 4.49
C TYR A 251 -6.96 -20.84 5.19
N GLN A 252 -7.72 -21.79 4.68
CA GLN A 252 -7.56 -23.22 5.01
C GLN A 252 -6.44 -23.83 4.17
N LEU A 253 -5.26 -23.23 4.17
CA LEU A 253 -4.07 -23.72 3.50
C LEU A 253 -3.20 -24.50 4.47
N ALA A 254 -2.35 -25.37 3.93
CA ALA A 254 -1.36 -26.08 4.75
C ALA A 254 -0.40 -25.06 5.39
N GLU A 255 -0.07 -25.24 6.68
CA GLU A 255 0.83 -24.33 7.44
C GLU A 255 2.16 -24.03 6.70
N ARG A 256 2.66 -24.98 5.92
CA ARG A 256 3.92 -24.82 5.17
C ARG A 256 3.89 -23.75 4.06
N VAL A 257 2.69 -23.35 3.58
CA VAL A 257 2.54 -22.33 2.54
C VAL A 257 2.15 -20.97 3.13
N LEU A 258 1.81 -20.93 4.42
CA LEU A 258 1.48 -19.70 5.11
C LEU A 258 2.76 -19.07 5.66
N ALA A 259 3.01 -17.84 5.28
CA ALA A 259 4.08 -17.04 5.86
C ALA A 259 3.67 -16.50 7.23
N THR A 260 4.63 -16.30 8.13
CA THR A 260 4.39 -15.65 9.42
C THR A 260 4.48 -14.12 9.32
N SER A 261 5.19 -13.64 8.33
CA SER A 261 5.32 -12.21 8.02
C SER A 261 5.50 -12.02 6.50
N SER A 262 5.24 -10.81 6.00
CA SER A 262 5.48 -10.48 4.59
C SER A 262 6.96 -10.58 4.18
N ASN A 263 7.88 -10.56 5.13
CA ASN A 263 9.31 -10.78 4.87
C ASN A 263 9.65 -12.25 4.59
N ASP A 264 8.76 -13.17 4.94
CA ASP A 264 8.92 -14.61 4.75
C ASP A 264 8.24 -15.10 3.45
N TYR A 265 7.65 -14.22 2.65
CA TYR A 265 7.06 -14.60 1.36
C TYR A 265 8.12 -15.21 0.46
N ILE A 266 7.77 -16.32 -0.20
CA ILE A 266 8.62 -16.94 -1.21
C ILE A 266 7.86 -16.89 -2.53
N THR A 267 8.40 -16.14 -3.48
CA THR A 267 7.79 -15.96 -4.81
C THR A 267 8.79 -16.33 -5.88
N GLU A 268 8.31 -16.98 -6.92
CA GLU A 268 9.10 -17.29 -8.10
C GLU A 268 8.52 -16.55 -9.32
N LEU A 269 9.36 -15.77 -9.98
CA LEU A 269 9.06 -15.18 -11.27
C LEU A 269 9.41 -16.18 -12.36
N GLN A 270 8.49 -16.41 -13.30
CA GLN A 270 8.68 -17.29 -14.45
C GLN A 270 8.43 -16.49 -15.72
N ILE A 271 9.43 -16.43 -16.59
CA ILE A 271 9.33 -15.81 -17.92
C ILE A 271 9.51 -16.88 -18.99
N PRO A 272 8.51 -17.10 -19.87
CA PRO A 272 8.69 -17.96 -21.03
C PRO A 272 9.75 -17.36 -21.96
N VAL A 273 10.65 -18.20 -22.46
CA VAL A 273 11.75 -17.75 -23.33
C VAL A 273 11.96 -18.66 -24.51
N VAL A 274 12.44 -18.07 -25.60
CA VAL A 274 12.89 -18.75 -26.83
C VAL A 274 14.28 -18.24 -27.21
N SER A 275 15.09 -19.10 -27.83
CA SER A 275 16.44 -18.77 -28.32
C SER A 275 16.38 -18.01 -29.65
#